data_1bdc140f0ec1f35714b8efbada9d1930
#
_entry.id   1bdc140f0ec1f35714b8efbada9d1930
#
_cell.length_a   1.000
_cell.length_b   1.000
_cell.length_c   1.000
_cell.angle_alpha   90.00
_cell.angle_beta   90.00
_cell.angle_gamma   90.00
#
_symmetry.space_group_name_H-M   'P 1'
#
loop_
_entity.id
_entity.type
_entity.pdbx_description
1 polymer ?
#
loop_
_entity_poly.entity_id
_entity_poly.type
_entity_poly.pdbx_seq_one_letter_code
_entity_poly.pdbx_strand_id
1 'polypeptide(L)'
;MHWTRFKYQLGLFYKTVLFKLGFGKLLLKNRYGEHILLFHGIDAVGETNYNDRFVSKAFFEEFIQYISTHYNVISLNNFYQKKFKKDTLNIAITFDGGYLNNYKYAVPILEKYNVPASFFITTIHGKAPYLWTDFLDIVSYHTDKTEIILERNLYHKNEQHEFIWNDISMKNVAKALPYDVLEMIYKIFKDDWEALPPIKYEEYWMLMNAQQIKEIADHPLFTIGAHGETHASLVDIPIEEAKQEILNSKIQLETICKQPITEFAFPFGFYNQELAYYCKEIGFEQLLLVDYNTKNDAQNDKWKNRFVINPYISMEQQVACLLKGSYTKGI
;
A
#
# COMPACT_ATOMS: atom_id res chain seq x y z
N MET A 1 10.71 28.07 2.78
CA MET A 1 10.00 26.82 2.41
C MET A 1 9.30 26.89 1.04
N HIS A 2 8.66 27.99 0.63
CA HIS A 2 7.99 28.13 -0.70
C HIS A 2 8.93 28.07 -1.93
N TRP A 3 10.14 28.62 -1.85
CA TRP A 3 11.09 28.70 -2.98
C TRP A 3 11.67 27.35 -3.40
N THR A 4 11.93 26.45 -2.46
CA THR A 4 12.39 25.07 -2.74
C THR A 4 11.30 24.23 -3.37
N ARG A 5 10.05 24.39 -2.91
CA ARG A 5 8.88 23.70 -3.48
C ARG A 5 8.58 24.16 -4.90
N PHE A 6 8.71 25.46 -5.17
CA PHE A 6 8.54 26.04 -6.52
C PHE A 6 9.61 25.55 -7.50
N LYS A 7 10.89 25.53 -7.11
CA LYS A 7 11.99 24.98 -7.93
C LYS A 7 11.79 23.48 -8.22
N TYR A 8 11.31 22.73 -7.24
CA TYR A 8 11.01 21.32 -7.40
C TYR A 8 9.90 21.09 -8.43
N GLN A 9 8.79 21.83 -8.33
CA GLN A 9 7.68 21.74 -9.28
C GLN A 9 8.09 22.18 -10.69
N LEU A 10 8.87 23.24 -10.83
CA LEU A 10 9.38 23.69 -12.12
C LEU A 10 10.30 22.64 -12.77
N GLY A 11 11.14 22.00 -11.99
CA GLY A 11 11.99 20.90 -12.44
C GLY A 11 11.22 19.67 -12.88
N LEU A 12 10.12 19.34 -12.18
CA LEU A 12 9.21 18.26 -12.55
C LEU A 12 8.46 18.59 -13.86
N PHE A 13 7.97 19.82 -13.99
CA PHE A 13 7.29 20.28 -15.21
C PHE A 13 8.20 20.22 -16.44
N TYR A 14 9.42 20.75 -16.33
CA TYR A 14 10.41 20.69 -17.41
C TYR A 14 10.69 19.26 -17.87
N LYS A 15 10.83 18.33 -16.92
CA LYS A 15 11.04 16.90 -17.22
C LYS A 15 9.83 16.26 -17.88
N THR A 16 8.62 16.59 -17.45
CA THR A 16 7.39 16.12 -18.10
C THR A 16 7.35 16.54 -19.56
N VAL A 17 7.69 17.81 -19.84
CA VAL A 17 7.74 18.33 -21.22
C VAL A 17 8.80 17.60 -22.05
N LEU A 18 10.00 17.44 -21.53
CA LEU A 18 11.06 16.70 -22.22
C LEU A 18 10.70 15.23 -22.46
N PHE A 19 10.03 14.60 -21.51
CA PHE A 19 9.57 13.22 -21.64
C PHE A 19 8.52 13.08 -22.75
N LYS A 20 7.52 13.99 -22.79
CA LYS A 20 6.48 14.04 -23.82
C LYS A 20 7.04 14.34 -25.22
N LEU A 21 8.14 15.09 -25.30
CA LEU A 21 8.85 15.36 -26.56
C LEU A 21 9.78 14.21 -27.01
N GLY A 22 9.76 13.06 -26.31
CA GLY A 22 10.57 11.89 -26.67
C GLY A 22 12.03 11.94 -26.19
N PHE A 23 12.46 13.03 -25.53
CA PHE A 23 13.80 13.17 -24.96
C PHE A 23 13.98 12.38 -23.64
N GLY A 24 12.92 11.80 -23.08
CA GLY A 24 12.97 10.98 -21.87
C GLY A 24 14.00 9.85 -21.96
N LYS A 25 14.05 9.15 -23.10
CA LYS A 25 15.04 8.10 -23.38
C LYS A 25 16.49 8.61 -23.39
N LEU A 26 16.70 9.84 -23.81
CA LEU A 26 18.06 10.45 -23.89
C LEU A 26 18.56 10.90 -22.51
N LEU A 27 17.68 11.49 -21.71
CA LEU A 27 17.99 11.95 -20.34
C LEU A 27 18.18 10.80 -19.35
N LEU A 28 17.62 9.63 -19.67
CA LEU A 28 17.57 8.46 -18.80
C LEU A 28 18.41 7.29 -19.34
N LYS A 29 19.22 7.56 -20.38
CA LYS A 29 20.14 6.60 -20.99
C LYS A 29 21.09 6.03 -19.91
N ASN A 30 21.16 4.69 -19.83
CA ASN A 30 22.00 3.93 -18.90
C ASN A 30 21.57 3.98 -17.41
N ARG A 31 20.28 4.14 -17.11
CA ARG A 31 19.79 3.90 -15.74
C ARG A 31 19.14 2.53 -15.68
N TYR A 32 19.77 1.65 -14.95
CA TYR A 32 19.35 0.31 -14.67
C TYR A 32 19.04 0.20 -13.19
N GLY A 33 18.29 -0.78 -12.79
CA GLY A 33 18.00 -1.02 -11.39
C GLY A 33 16.90 -2.05 -11.20
N GLU A 34 16.51 -2.17 -9.97
CA GLU A 34 15.48 -3.12 -9.55
C GLU A 34 14.58 -2.45 -8.54
N HIS A 35 13.27 -2.54 -8.75
CA HIS A 35 12.27 -1.97 -7.85
C HIS A 35 11.10 -2.92 -7.66
N ILE A 36 10.66 -3.05 -6.42
CA ILE A 36 9.35 -3.60 -6.09
C ILE A 36 8.44 -2.41 -5.85
N LEU A 37 7.41 -2.26 -6.68
CA LEU A 37 6.45 -1.16 -6.58
C LEU A 37 5.37 -1.51 -5.57
N LEU A 38 5.00 -0.52 -4.75
CA LEU A 38 3.91 -0.62 -3.81
C LEU A 38 2.75 0.28 -4.23
N PHE A 39 1.63 -0.36 -4.56
CA PHE A 39 0.31 0.25 -4.70
C PHE A 39 -0.57 -0.11 -3.51
N HIS A 40 -1.65 0.65 -3.30
CA HIS A 40 -2.74 0.29 -2.40
C HIS A 40 -4.01 0.08 -3.23
N GLY A 41 -4.91 1.04 -3.30
CA GLY A 41 -6.12 0.92 -4.09
C GLY A 41 -6.03 1.63 -5.45
N ILE A 42 -6.95 1.23 -6.33
CA ILE A 42 -7.18 1.87 -7.63
C ILE A 42 -8.63 2.35 -7.65
N ASP A 43 -8.86 3.65 -7.74
CA ASP A 43 -10.20 4.20 -7.85
C ASP A 43 -10.54 4.66 -9.28
N ALA A 44 -11.80 4.98 -9.53
CA ALA A 44 -12.24 5.35 -10.87
C ALA A 44 -11.63 6.68 -11.33
N VAL A 45 -11.43 7.65 -10.43
CA VAL A 45 -11.14 9.05 -10.77
C VAL A 45 -9.88 9.63 -10.12
N GLY A 46 -9.32 9.00 -9.08
CA GLY A 46 -8.16 9.49 -8.33
C GLY A 46 -8.53 10.51 -7.25
N GLU A 47 -9.59 10.22 -6.47
CA GLU A 47 -10.07 11.10 -5.40
C GLU A 47 -9.27 10.87 -4.11
N THR A 48 -8.23 11.67 -3.90
CA THR A 48 -7.31 11.52 -2.76
C THR A 48 -7.82 12.06 -1.43
N ASN A 49 -9.02 12.69 -1.40
CA ASN A 49 -9.61 13.19 -0.14
C ASN A 49 -10.04 12.06 0.80
N TYR A 50 -10.38 10.88 0.25
CA TYR A 50 -10.83 9.72 1.03
C TYR A 50 -9.72 8.71 1.29
N ASN A 51 -8.77 8.60 0.37
CA ASN A 51 -7.58 7.79 0.55
C ASN A 51 -6.43 8.36 -0.29
N ASP A 52 -5.46 8.94 0.37
CA ASP A 52 -4.31 9.62 -0.22
C ASP A 52 -3.25 8.67 -0.82
N ARG A 53 -3.50 7.35 -0.75
CA ARG A 53 -2.63 6.30 -1.30
C ARG A 53 -3.17 5.68 -2.58
N PHE A 54 -4.42 6.02 -2.98
CA PHE A 54 -5.04 5.46 -4.16
C PHE A 54 -4.64 6.25 -5.41
N VAL A 55 -4.53 5.54 -6.52
CA VAL A 55 -4.30 6.14 -7.84
C VAL A 55 -5.49 5.92 -8.75
N SER A 56 -5.72 6.82 -9.71
CA SER A 56 -6.82 6.64 -10.65
C SER A 56 -6.60 5.44 -11.57
N LYS A 57 -7.70 4.82 -11.99
CA LYS A 57 -7.69 3.75 -13.01
C LYS A 57 -6.97 4.18 -14.29
N ALA A 58 -7.18 5.43 -14.73
CA ALA A 58 -6.54 5.96 -15.93
C ALA A 58 -5.02 6.05 -15.75
N PHE A 59 -4.54 6.61 -14.63
CA PHE A 59 -3.12 6.63 -14.31
C PHE A 59 -2.53 5.23 -14.25
N PHE A 60 -3.20 4.31 -13.57
CA PHE A 60 -2.71 2.94 -13.41
C PHE A 60 -2.58 2.23 -14.74
N GLU A 61 -3.60 2.31 -15.62
CA GLU A 61 -3.55 1.68 -16.93
C GLU A 61 -2.44 2.25 -17.82
N GLU A 62 -2.30 3.58 -17.88
CA GLU A 62 -1.23 4.24 -18.62
C GLU A 62 0.15 3.84 -18.10
N PHE A 63 0.33 3.80 -16.79
CA PHE A 63 1.57 3.41 -16.15
C PHE A 63 1.94 1.95 -16.42
N ILE A 64 0.98 1.00 -16.27
CA ILE A 64 1.20 -0.43 -16.55
C ILE A 64 1.53 -0.65 -18.02
N GLN A 65 0.80 -0.02 -18.94
CA GLN A 65 1.10 -0.07 -20.38
C GLN A 65 2.52 0.41 -20.67
N TYR A 66 2.93 1.53 -20.08
CA TYR A 66 4.25 2.09 -20.27
C TYR A 66 5.35 1.17 -19.76
N ILE A 67 5.27 0.72 -18.49
CA ILE A 67 6.34 -0.09 -17.89
C ILE A 67 6.45 -1.48 -18.51
N SER A 68 5.33 -2.09 -18.90
CA SER A 68 5.33 -3.41 -19.58
C SER A 68 5.96 -3.36 -20.97
N THR A 69 5.87 -2.21 -21.65
CA THR A 69 6.45 -2.01 -22.98
C THR A 69 7.96 -1.68 -22.93
N HIS A 70 8.40 -0.94 -21.89
CA HIS A 70 9.75 -0.38 -21.87
C HIS A 70 10.71 -1.06 -20.90
N TYR A 71 10.21 -1.82 -19.93
CA TYR A 71 11.00 -2.42 -18.86
C TYR A 71 10.72 -3.91 -18.71
N ASN A 72 11.50 -4.58 -17.88
CA ASN A 72 11.31 -5.99 -17.55
C ASN A 72 10.41 -6.10 -16.33
N VAL A 73 9.11 -6.27 -16.52
CA VAL A 73 8.17 -6.54 -15.42
C VAL A 73 8.10 -8.02 -15.17
N ILE A 74 8.37 -8.45 -13.92
CA ILE A 74 8.50 -9.85 -13.51
C ILE A 74 7.71 -10.12 -12.24
N SER A 75 7.39 -11.39 -11.99
CA SER A 75 6.76 -11.78 -10.73
C SER A 75 7.69 -11.53 -9.54
N LEU A 76 7.11 -11.35 -8.36
CA LEU A 76 7.87 -11.16 -7.12
C LEU A 76 8.81 -12.34 -6.85
N ASN A 77 8.38 -13.58 -7.12
CA ASN A 77 9.25 -14.76 -7.02
C ASN A 77 10.46 -14.68 -7.95
N ASN A 78 10.27 -14.29 -9.22
CA ASN A 78 11.39 -14.09 -10.16
C ASN A 78 12.31 -12.95 -9.73
N PHE A 79 11.77 -11.92 -9.07
CA PHE A 79 12.54 -10.82 -8.51
C PHE A 79 13.47 -11.29 -7.38
N TYR A 80 12.96 -12.09 -6.43
CA TYR A 80 13.77 -12.70 -5.37
C TYR A 80 14.82 -13.70 -5.90
N GLN A 81 14.50 -14.40 -6.99
CA GLN A 81 15.43 -15.27 -7.69
C GLN A 81 16.45 -14.51 -8.56
N LYS A 82 16.40 -13.17 -8.55
CA LYS A 82 17.28 -12.29 -9.34
C LYS A 82 17.29 -12.63 -10.85
N LYS A 83 16.12 -13.07 -11.38
CA LYS A 83 15.96 -13.33 -12.84
C LYS A 83 15.85 -12.01 -13.62
N PHE A 84 16.85 -11.19 -13.45
CA PHE A 84 16.90 -9.84 -14.01
C PHE A 84 17.42 -9.85 -15.45
N LYS A 85 16.85 -8.97 -16.29
CA LYS A 85 17.44 -8.61 -17.57
C LYS A 85 18.47 -7.50 -17.37
N LYS A 86 19.56 -7.59 -18.12
CA LYS A 86 20.59 -6.54 -18.16
C LYS A 86 20.06 -5.32 -18.92
N ASP A 87 20.63 -4.17 -18.61
CA ASP A 87 20.43 -2.91 -19.33
C ASP A 87 18.98 -2.42 -19.37
N THR A 88 18.18 -2.75 -18.34
CA THR A 88 16.82 -2.28 -18.16
C THR A 88 16.46 -2.18 -16.67
N LEU A 89 15.34 -1.51 -16.35
CA LEU A 89 14.72 -1.64 -15.04
C LEU A 89 14.03 -3.01 -14.93
N ASN A 90 14.24 -3.66 -13.78
CA ASN A 90 13.54 -4.88 -13.40
C ASN A 90 12.51 -4.51 -12.32
N ILE A 91 11.24 -4.77 -12.58
CA ILE A 91 10.13 -4.27 -11.78
C ILE A 91 9.26 -5.45 -11.34
N ALA A 92 8.95 -5.53 -10.04
CA ALA A 92 7.85 -6.33 -9.53
C ALA A 92 6.75 -5.40 -9.00
N ILE A 93 5.49 -5.83 -9.05
CA ILE A 93 4.32 -5.04 -8.65
C ILE A 93 3.67 -5.68 -7.44
N THR A 94 3.39 -4.88 -6.41
CA THR A 94 2.70 -5.31 -5.21
C THR A 94 1.57 -4.36 -4.83
N PHE A 95 0.53 -4.91 -4.19
CA PHE A 95 -0.61 -4.18 -3.65
C PHE A 95 -0.79 -4.56 -2.19
N ASP A 96 -1.02 -3.58 -1.30
CA ASP A 96 -1.31 -3.81 0.10
C ASP A 96 -2.76 -3.47 0.44
N GLY A 97 -3.31 -4.18 1.44
CA GLY A 97 -4.61 -3.94 2.04
C GLY A 97 -5.70 -4.96 1.66
N GLY A 98 -5.74 -5.40 0.41
CA GLY A 98 -6.77 -6.35 -0.05
C GLY A 98 -8.06 -5.70 -0.53
N TYR A 99 -8.00 -4.50 -1.08
CA TYR A 99 -9.16 -3.73 -1.54
C TYR A 99 -9.90 -4.39 -2.71
N LEU A 100 -11.24 -4.33 -2.67
CA LEU A 100 -12.10 -4.79 -3.77
C LEU A 100 -11.80 -4.07 -5.09
N ASN A 101 -11.41 -2.81 -5.04
CA ASN A 101 -11.07 -2.03 -6.23
C ASN A 101 -9.84 -2.60 -6.98
N ASN A 102 -8.95 -3.31 -6.31
CA ASN A 102 -7.85 -4.04 -6.98
C ASN A 102 -8.39 -5.19 -7.84
N TYR A 103 -9.33 -5.98 -7.31
CA TYR A 103 -10.00 -7.03 -8.09
C TYR A 103 -10.78 -6.44 -9.26
N LYS A 104 -11.49 -5.33 -9.04
CA LYS A 104 -12.37 -4.69 -10.03
C LYS A 104 -11.61 -3.95 -11.13
N TYR A 105 -10.50 -3.30 -10.82
CA TYR A 105 -9.77 -2.42 -11.75
C TYR A 105 -8.34 -2.86 -12.04
N ALA A 106 -7.55 -3.24 -11.01
CA ALA A 106 -6.16 -3.61 -11.24
C ALA A 106 -6.02 -4.94 -11.96
N VAL A 107 -6.75 -5.98 -11.52
CA VAL A 107 -6.69 -7.33 -12.10
C VAL A 107 -6.94 -7.30 -13.61
N PRO A 108 -8.06 -6.75 -14.15
CA PRO A 108 -8.31 -6.74 -15.60
C PRO A 108 -7.25 -5.97 -16.40
N ILE A 109 -6.67 -4.90 -15.83
CA ILE A 109 -5.61 -4.15 -16.49
C ILE A 109 -4.31 -4.97 -16.54
N LEU A 110 -3.95 -5.62 -15.44
CA LEU A 110 -2.75 -6.47 -15.37
C LEU A 110 -2.87 -7.67 -16.33
N GLU A 111 -4.03 -8.29 -16.41
CA GLU A 111 -4.33 -9.36 -17.38
C GLU A 111 -4.17 -8.86 -18.82
N LYS A 112 -4.78 -7.72 -19.16
CA LYS A 112 -4.72 -7.12 -20.50
C LYS A 112 -3.28 -6.93 -21.00
N TYR A 113 -2.35 -6.55 -20.10
CA TYR A 113 -0.96 -6.33 -20.44
C TYR A 113 -0.04 -7.50 -20.10
N ASN A 114 -0.59 -8.63 -19.63
CA ASN A 114 0.14 -9.84 -19.21
C ASN A 114 1.22 -9.51 -18.14
N VAL A 115 0.86 -8.73 -17.13
CA VAL A 115 1.75 -8.23 -16.09
C VAL A 115 1.49 -8.96 -14.77
N PRO A 116 2.52 -9.63 -14.20
CA PRO A 116 2.37 -10.30 -12.91
C PRO A 116 2.35 -9.31 -11.74
N ALA A 117 1.62 -9.68 -10.67
CA ALA A 117 1.56 -8.90 -9.43
C ALA A 117 1.34 -9.79 -8.19
N SER A 118 1.70 -9.27 -7.01
CA SER A 118 1.43 -9.88 -5.71
C SER A 118 0.49 -9.00 -4.89
N PHE A 119 -0.53 -9.61 -4.27
CA PHE A 119 -1.53 -8.92 -3.46
C PHE A 119 -1.37 -9.32 -1.99
N PHE A 120 -1.02 -8.37 -1.13
CA PHE A 120 -0.86 -8.55 0.30
C PHE A 120 -2.15 -8.21 1.01
N ILE A 121 -2.79 -9.23 1.56
CA ILE A 121 -4.16 -9.18 2.05
C ILE A 121 -4.19 -9.06 3.57
N THR A 122 -4.91 -8.05 4.07
CA THR A 122 -5.32 -7.97 5.48
C THR A 122 -6.57 -8.82 5.66
N THR A 123 -6.57 -9.71 6.67
CA THR A 123 -7.64 -10.70 6.83
C THR A 123 -8.76 -10.25 7.78
N ILE A 124 -8.94 -8.95 7.95
CA ILE A 124 -9.93 -8.34 8.85
C ILE A 124 -11.40 -8.63 8.49
N HIS A 125 -11.67 -9.08 7.27
CA HIS A 125 -13.05 -9.31 6.80
C HIS A 125 -13.86 -10.31 7.64
N GLY A 126 -13.22 -11.07 8.55
CA GLY A 126 -13.92 -11.82 9.59
C GLY A 126 -14.42 -10.98 10.77
N LYS A 127 -13.94 -9.74 10.91
CA LYS A 127 -14.23 -8.80 12.01
C LYS A 127 -14.94 -7.54 11.52
N ALA A 128 -14.49 -6.95 10.39
CA ALA A 128 -15.09 -5.77 9.77
C ALA A 128 -14.92 -5.84 8.23
N PRO A 129 -15.80 -5.21 7.44
CA PRO A 129 -15.71 -5.19 5.98
C PRO A 129 -14.70 -4.17 5.45
N TYR A 130 -14.03 -3.41 6.31
CA TYR A 130 -13.13 -2.30 5.99
C TYR A 130 -11.93 -2.26 6.94
N LEU A 131 -10.85 -1.61 6.53
CA LEU A 131 -9.75 -1.27 7.42
C LEU A 131 -10.14 -0.09 8.32
N TRP A 132 -9.73 -0.14 9.58
CA TRP A 132 -10.01 0.93 10.54
C TRP A 132 -9.46 2.29 10.07
N THR A 133 -8.35 2.29 9.34
CA THR A 133 -7.74 3.51 8.78
C THR A 133 -8.66 4.19 7.77
N ASP A 134 -9.24 3.43 6.86
CA ASP A 134 -10.11 3.96 5.80
C ASP A 134 -11.47 4.38 6.37
N PHE A 135 -12.01 3.59 7.30
CA PHE A 135 -13.20 3.97 8.06
C PHE A 135 -13.00 5.33 8.72
N LEU A 136 -11.89 5.50 9.46
CA LEU A 136 -11.62 6.73 10.20
C LEU A 136 -11.45 7.93 9.26
N ASP A 137 -10.74 7.79 8.14
CA ASP A 137 -10.57 8.86 7.16
C ASP A 137 -11.92 9.32 6.60
N ILE A 138 -12.76 8.37 6.17
CA ILE A 138 -14.07 8.66 5.58
C ILE A 138 -15.03 9.29 6.59
N VAL A 139 -15.16 8.71 7.79
CA VAL A 139 -16.10 9.27 8.80
C VAL A 139 -15.62 10.62 9.31
N SER A 140 -14.32 10.81 9.50
CA SER A 140 -13.75 12.09 9.94
C SER A 140 -14.02 13.20 8.92
N TYR A 141 -13.98 12.87 7.63
CA TYR A 141 -14.29 13.82 6.57
C TYR A 141 -15.76 14.26 6.60
N HIS A 142 -16.70 13.33 6.86
CA HIS A 142 -18.14 13.54 6.69
C HIS A 142 -18.90 13.91 7.97
N THR A 143 -18.40 13.50 9.15
CA THR A 143 -19.10 13.77 10.41
C THR A 143 -19.18 15.26 10.71
N ASP A 144 -20.33 15.70 11.28
CA ASP A 144 -20.49 17.05 11.83
C ASP A 144 -19.90 17.18 13.24
N LYS A 145 -19.42 16.09 13.84
CA LYS A 145 -18.74 16.14 15.14
C LYS A 145 -17.48 16.99 15.05
N THR A 146 -17.36 17.96 15.93
CA THR A 146 -16.16 18.82 16.07
C THR A 146 -15.24 18.34 17.16
N GLU A 147 -15.75 17.50 18.06
CA GLU A 147 -15.03 16.94 19.20
C GLU A 147 -15.45 15.50 19.45
N ILE A 148 -14.53 14.68 19.88
CA ILE A 148 -14.77 13.30 20.34
C ILE A 148 -13.91 12.97 21.55
N ILE A 149 -14.35 12.01 22.37
CA ILE A 149 -13.56 11.47 23.47
C ILE A 149 -13.20 10.01 23.14
N LEU A 150 -11.90 9.73 23.13
CA LEU A 150 -11.36 8.37 23.02
C LEU A 150 -10.34 8.17 24.16
N GLU A 151 -10.49 7.10 24.94
CA GLU A 151 -9.59 6.77 26.08
C GLU A 151 -9.35 7.96 27.04
N ARG A 152 -10.41 8.73 27.39
CA ARG A 152 -10.38 9.93 28.24
C ARG A 152 -9.67 11.15 27.60
N ASN A 153 -9.17 11.06 26.39
CA ASN A 153 -8.58 12.18 25.67
C ASN A 153 -9.64 12.86 24.80
N LEU A 154 -9.70 14.18 24.87
CA LEU A 154 -10.57 15.01 24.05
C LEU A 154 -9.84 15.39 22.76
N TYR A 155 -10.33 14.93 21.64
CA TYR A 155 -9.83 15.25 20.30
C TYR A 155 -10.71 16.34 19.67
N HIS A 156 -10.08 17.31 19.01
CA HIS A 156 -10.74 18.36 18.24
C HIS A 156 -10.51 18.15 16.75
N LYS A 157 -11.56 18.34 15.95
CA LYS A 157 -11.48 18.24 14.48
C LYS A 157 -10.82 19.49 13.90
N ASN A 158 -9.77 19.32 13.10
CA ASN A 158 -9.06 20.40 12.40
C ASN A 158 -9.66 20.69 11.00
N GLU A 159 -9.11 21.70 10.31
CA GLU A 159 -9.52 22.08 8.95
C GLU A 159 -9.22 20.99 7.88
N GLN A 160 -8.32 20.08 8.18
CA GLN A 160 -7.99 18.93 7.35
C GLN A 160 -8.91 17.72 7.62
N HIS A 161 -9.96 17.90 8.41
CA HIS A 161 -10.89 16.86 8.85
C HIS A 161 -10.28 15.76 9.74
N GLU A 162 -9.13 16.01 10.37
CA GLU A 162 -8.52 15.07 11.31
C GLU A 162 -8.88 15.43 12.76
N PHE A 163 -9.09 14.41 13.60
CA PHE A 163 -9.25 14.58 15.04
C PHE A 163 -7.88 14.59 15.73
N ILE A 164 -7.54 15.72 16.38
CA ILE A 164 -6.22 16.00 16.95
C ILE A 164 -6.31 16.16 18.47
N TRP A 165 -5.38 15.54 19.18
CA TRP A 165 -5.12 15.71 20.60
C TRP A 165 -3.63 15.93 20.82
N ASN A 166 -3.23 17.01 21.48
CA ASN A 166 -1.82 17.38 21.72
C ASN A 166 -0.94 17.30 20.45
N ASP A 167 -1.40 17.89 19.36
CA ASP A 167 -0.74 17.90 18.05
C ASP A 167 -0.55 16.49 17.39
N ILE A 168 -1.17 15.45 17.97
CA ILE A 168 -1.14 14.10 17.43
C ILE A 168 -2.50 13.73 16.88
N SER A 169 -2.55 13.24 15.64
CA SER A 169 -3.82 12.77 15.06
C SER A 169 -4.31 11.48 15.74
N MET A 170 -5.63 11.35 15.88
CA MET A 170 -6.25 10.13 16.39
C MET A 170 -5.82 8.90 15.59
N LYS A 171 -5.64 9.02 14.28
CA LYS A 171 -5.14 7.96 13.42
C LYS A 171 -3.75 7.48 13.85
N ASN A 172 -2.86 8.40 14.24
CA ASN A 172 -1.52 8.02 14.73
C ASN A 172 -1.56 7.38 16.11
N VAL A 173 -2.45 7.83 17.01
CA VAL A 173 -2.66 7.17 18.30
C VAL A 173 -3.26 5.77 18.08
N ALA A 174 -4.25 5.66 17.22
CA ALA A 174 -4.96 4.41 16.95
C ALA A 174 -4.06 3.28 16.39
N LYS A 175 -2.94 3.61 15.74
CA LYS A 175 -1.97 2.59 15.28
C LYS A 175 -1.42 1.72 16.41
N ALA A 176 -1.26 2.29 17.60
CA ALA A 176 -0.72 1.62 18.78
C ALA A 176 -1.80 1.04 19.71
N LEU A 177 -3.07 1.11 19.31
CA LEU A 177 -4.17 0.61 20.13
C LEU A 177 -4.52 -0.84 19.76
N PRO A 178 -4.87 -1.66 20.76
CA PRO A 178 -5.41 -3.00 20.53
C PRO A 178 -6.77 -2.92 19.81
N TYR A 179 -7.14 -4.02 19.16
CA TYR A 179 -8.32 -4.05 18.28
C TYR A 179 -9.64 -3.73 19.01
N ASP A 180 -9.78 -4.11 20.28
CA ASP A 180 -10.98 -3.81 21.11
C ASP A 180 -11.15 -2.28 21.30
N VAL A 181 -10.07 -1.53 21.39
CA VAL A 181 -10.11 -0.05 21.43
C VAL A 181 -10.47 0.51 20.06
N LEU A 182 -9.97 -0.08 18.98
CA LEU A 182 -10.39 0.29 17.62
C LEU A 182 -11.90 0.08 17.41
N GLU A 183 -12.50 -0.96 18.02
CA GLU A 183 -13.96 -1.13 18.03
C GLU A 183 -14.71 0.02 18.71
N MET A 184 -14.10 0.72 19.67
CA MET A 184 -14.69 1.93 20.26
C MET A 184 -14.77 3.07 19.23
N ILE A 185 -13.80 3.20 18.34
CA ILE A 185 -13.84 4.17 17.24
C ILE A 185 -15.02 3.88 16.32
N TYR A 186 -15.27 2.64 15.96
CA TYR A 186 -16.46 2.25 15.19
C TYR A 186 -17.75 2.63 15.90
N LYS A 187 -17.83 2.42 17.22
CA LYS A 187 -19.01 2.77 18.03
C LYS A 187 -19.26 4.30 18.08
N ILE A 188 -18.18 5.09 18.21
CA ILE A 188 -18.27 6.57 18.24
C ILE A 188 -18.86 7.12 16.95
N PHE A 189 -18.53 6.53 15.81
CA PHE A 189 -18.90 7.02 14.48
C PHE A 189 -19.97 6.17 13.78
N LYS A 190 -20.61 5.24 14.49
CA LYS A 190 -21.57 4.30 13.90
C LYS A 190 -22.67 5.02 13.12
N ASP A 191 -23.34 5.99 13.77
CA ASP A 191 -24.46 6.71 13.16
C ASP A 191 -24.00 7.55 11.96
N ASP A 192 -22.80 8.15 12.05
CA ASP A 192 -22.21 8.91 10.94
C ASP A 192 -21.93 7.99 9.73
N TRP A 193 -21.40 6.79 9.99
CA TRP A 193 -21.13 5.80 8.95
C TRP A 193 -22.42 5.28 8.30
N GLU A 194 -23.42 4.95 9.10
CA GLU A 194 -24.71 4.44 8.62
C GLU A 194 -25.50 5.50 7.81
N ALA A 195 -25.26 6.79 8.07
CA ALA A 195 -25.84 7.90 7.31
C ALA A 195 -25.19 8.13 5.94
N LEU A 196 -23.99 7.59 5.70
CA LEU A 196 -23.30 7.73 4.42
C LEU A 196 -24.00 6.89 3.33
N PRO A 197 -24.13 7.39 2.09
CA PRO A 197 -24.58 6.57 0.98
C PRO A 197 -23.53 5.50 0.64
N PRO A 198 -23.76 4.22 0.95
CA PRO A 198 -22.72 3.17 0.88
C PRO A 198 -22.04 3.09 -0.49
N ILE A 199 -22.82 3.13 -1.56
CA ILE A 199 -22.34 2.95 -2.95
C ILE A 199 -21.34 4.03 -3.35
N LYS A 200 -21.45 5.25 -2.82
CA LYS A 200 -20.59 6.37 -3.22
C LYS A 200 -19.15 6.19 -2.73
N TYR A 201 -18.96 5.54 -1.59
CA TYR A 201 -17.66 5.42 -0.93
C TYR A 201 -17.11 4.00 -0.89
N GLU A 202 -17.87 3.01 -1.34
CA GLU A 202 -17.50 1.59 -1.39
C GLU A 202 -16.11 1.36 -2.00
N GLU A 203 -15.79 2.11 -3.03
CA GLU A 203 -14.52 2.06 -3.75
C GLU A 203 -13.31 2.38 -2.86
N TYR A 204 -13.51 3.14 -1.77
CA TYR A 204 -12.41 3.60 -0.89
C TYR A 204 -12.20 2.75 0.36
N TRP A 205 -13.10 1.81 0.65
CA TRP A 205 -13.03 1.03 1.88
C TRP A 205 -13.31 -0.47 1.73
N MET A 206 -14.07 -0.88 0.71
CA MET A 206 -14.49 -2.28 0.61
C MET A 206 -13.32 -3.20 0.30
N LEU A 207 -13.25 -4.30 1.04
CA LEU A 207 -12.25 -5.34 0.88
C LEU A 207 -12.79 -6.49 0.01
N MET A 208 -11.86 -7.22 -0.62
CA MET A 208 -12.18 -8.45 -1.34
C MET A 208 -12.73 -9.52 -0.40
N ASN A 209 -13.74 -10.24 -0.84
CA ASN A 209 -14.22 -11.43 -0.14
C ASN A 209 -13.34 -12.66 -0.43
N ALA A 210 -13.57 -13.75 0.32
CA ALA A 210 -12.78 -14.98 0.19
C ALA A 210 -12.81 -15.58 -1.23
N GLN A 211 -13.94 -15.47 -1.94
CA GLN A 211 -14.05 -15.99 -3.31
C GLN A 211 -13.15 -15.19 -4.26
N GLN A 212 -13.14 -13.87 -4.18
CA GLN A 212 -12.30 -13.01 -5.01
C GLN A 212 -10.82 -13.20 -4.73
N ILE A 213 -10.44 -13.37 -3.44
CA ILE A 213 -9.06 -13.70 -3.06
C ILE A 213 -8.64 -15.05 -3.66
N LYS A 214 -9.54 -16.06 -3.61
CA LYS A 214 -9.28 -17.38 -4.21
C LYS A 214 -9.11 -17.29 -5.73
N GLU A 215 -9.94 -16.51 -6.41
CA GLU A 215 -9.83 -16.33 -7.87
C GLU A 215 -8.49 -15.68 -8.26
N ILE A 216 -8.02 -14.69 -7.50
CA ILE A 216 -6.67 -14.12 -7.69
C ILE A 216 -5.59 -15.17 -7.42
N ALA A 217 -5.73 -15.96 -6.35
CA ALA A 217 -4.74 -16.99 -5.98
C ALA A 217 -4.62 -18.10 -7.04
N ASP A 218 -5.70 -18.41 -7.74
CA ASP A 218 -5.73 -19.43 -8.81
C ASP A 218 -5.22 -18.89 -10.16
N HIS A 219 -5.08 -17.58 -10.29
CA HIS A 219 -4.67 -16.97 -11.55
C HIS A 219 -3.14 -17.06 -11.76
N PRO A 220 -2.64 -17.49 -12.93
CA PRO A 220 -1.21 -17.75 -13.15
C PRO A 220 -0.29 -16.52 -13.08
N LEU A 221 -0.85 -15.31 -13.22
CA LEU A 221 -0.08 -14.05 -13.12
C LEU A 221 0.04 -13.52 -11.69
N PHE A 222 -0.77 -14.01 -10.75
CA PHE A 222 -0.91 -13.37 -9.46
C PHE A 222 -0.49 -14.28 -8.31
N THR A 223 -0.05 -13.65 -7.22
CA THR A 223 0.23 -14.33 -5.95
C THR A 223 -0.43 -13.59 -4.81
N ILE A 224 -0.74 -14.33 -3.73
CA ILE A 224 -1.27 -13.77 -2.49
C ILE A 224 -0.19 -13.84 -1.42
N GLY A 225 0.02 -12.71 -0.73
CA GLY A 225 0.82 -12.59 0.47
C GLY A 225 -0.03 -12.12 1.66
N ALA A 226 0.50 -12.22 2.88
CA ALA A 226 -0.18 -11.79 4.10
C ALA A 226 0.21 -10.36 4.51
N HIS A 227 -0.76 -9.62 5.12
CA HIS A 227 -0.58 -8.23 5.58
C HIS A 227 -1.19 -7.99 6.97
N GLY A 228 -1.04 -8.96 7.86
CA GLY A 228 -1.64 -8.95 9.20
C GLY A 228 -3.15 -9.28 9.20
N GLU A 229 -3.70 -9.45 10.38
CA GLU A 229 -5.13 -9.73 10.56
C GLU A 229 -5.96 -8.45 10.60
N THR A 230 -5.61 -7.48 11.47
CA THR A 230 -6.40 -6.27 11.71
C THR A 230 -5.79 -4.99 11.17
N HIS A 231 -4.65 -5.09 10.48
CA HIS A 231 -3.85 -3.94 10.03
C HIS A 231 -3.36 -3.08 11.22
N ALA A 232 -3.02 -3.70 12.35
CA ALA A 232 -2.39 -3.03 13.48
C ALA A 232 -0.92 -2.70 13.18
N SER A 233 -0.36 -1.69 13.87
CA SER A 233 1.09 -1.49 13.88
C SER A 233 1.75 -2.53 14.79
N LEU A 234 2.32 -3.55 14.18
CA LEU A 234 2.83 -4.73 14.88
C LEU A 234 3.98 -4.44 15.86
N VAL A 235 4.65 -3.30 15.72
CA VAL A 235 5.73 -2.89 16.63
C VAL A 235 5.23 -2.10 17.83
N ASP A 236 3.99 -1.60 17.79
CA ASP A 236 3.40 -0.72 18.79
C ASP A 236 2.38 -1.45 19.69
N ILE A 237 2.03 -2.70 19.38
CA ILE A 237 1.18 -3.56 20.20
C ILE A 237 2.03 -4.60 20.95
N PRO A 238 1.50 -5.27 22.00
CA PRO A 238 2.20 -6.34 22.71
C PRO A 238 2.72 -7.42 21.76
N ILE A 239 3.94 -7.89 21.99
CA ILE A 239 4.65 -8.79 21.07
C ILE A 239 3.88 -10.08 20.76
N GLU A 240 3.21 -10.65 21.78
CA GLU A 240 2.43 -11.88 21.60
C GLU A 240 1.15 -11.64 20.77
N GLU A 241 0.53 -10.47 20.90
CA GLU A 241 -0.58 -10.05 20.02
C GLU A 241 -0.09 -9.84 18.58
N ALA A 242 1.06 -9.20 18.40
CA ALA A 242 1.66 -9.03 17.08
C ALA A 242 1.99 -10.37 16.40
N LYS A 243 2.52 -11.34 17.15
CA LYS A 243 2.76 -12.70 16.65
C LYS A 243 1.44 -13.39 16.26
N GLN A 244 0.39 -13.20 17.05
CA GLN A 244 -0.91 -13.78 16.76
C GLN A 244 -1.55 -13.16 15.50
N GLU A 245 -1.46 -11.83 15.33
CA GLU A 245 -1.87 -11.10 14.10
C GLU A 245 -1.22 -11.70 12.84
N ILE A 246 0.09 -11.94 12.91
CA ILE A 246 0.87 -12.53 11.81
C ILE A 246 0.42 -13.96 11.52
N LEU A 247 0.31 -14.79 12.55
CA LEU A 247 -0.06 -16.20 12.42
C LEU A 247 -1.50 -16.36 11.91
N ASN A 248 -2.46 -15.61 12.46
CA ASN A 248 -3.86 -15.66 12.07
C ASN A 248 -4.03 -15.29 10.60
N SER A 249 -3.35 -14.23 10.14
CA SER A 249 -3.41 -13.83 8.73
C SER A 249 -2.91 -14.92 7.79
N LYS A 250 -1.82 -15.61 8.16
CA LYS A 250 -1.29 -16.75 7.40
C LYS A 250 -2.30 -17.88 7.31
N ILE A 251 -2.80 -18.37 8.46
CA ILE A 251 -3.74 -19.49 8.52
C ILE A 251 -5.03 -19.21 7.72
N GLN A 252 -5.58 -18.00 7.87
CA GLN A 252 -6.80 -17.63 7.15
C GLN A 252 -6.58 -17.63 5.64
N LEU A 253 -5.48 -17.04 5.16
CA LEU A 253 -5.18 -17.00 3.73
C LEU A 253 -4.86 -18.38 3.16
N GLU A 254 -4.12 -19.22 3.87
CA GLU A 254 -3.86 -20.61 3.47
C GLU A 254 -5.17 -21.42 3.40
N THR A 255 -6.12 -21.14 4.31
CA THR A 255 -7.45 -21.76 4.28
C THR A 255 -8.26 -21.32 3.06
N ILE A 256 -8.21 -20.03 2.69
CA ILE A 256 -8.91 -19.48 1.51
C ILE A 256 -8.24 -19.96 0.22
N CYS A 257 -6.93 -19.78 0.10
CA CYS A 257 -6.19 -20.02 -1.14
C CYS A 257 -5.93 -21.51 -1.41
N LYS A 258 -5.98 -22.37 -0.38
CA LYS A 258 -5.64 -23.81 -0.44
C LYS A 258 -4.20 -24.06 -0.92
N GLN A 259 -3.30 -23.14 -0.60
CA GLN A 259 -1.87 -23.20 -0.92
C GLN A 259 -1.05 -22.48 0.16
N PRO A 260 0.24 -22.78 0.32
CA PRO A 260 1.09 -22.09 1.27
C PRO A 260 1.19 -20.59 0.97
N ILE A 261 1.19 -19.76 2.00
CA ILE A 261 1.47 -18.31 1.94
C ILE A 261 2.87 -18.08 2.49
N THR A 262 3.79 -17.68 1.61
CA THR A 262 5.22 -17.57 1.91
C THR A 262 5.74 -16.13 1.94
N GLU A 263 4.89 -15.16 1.65
CA GLU A 263 5.24 -13.74 1.57
C GLU A 263 4.47 -12.93 2.61
N PHE A 264 5.16 -12.04 3.33
CA PHE A 264 4.57 -11.15 4.31
C PHE A 264 5.00 -9.70 4.09
N ALA A 265 4.05 -8.77 4.08
CA ALA A 265 4.29 -7.34 4.11
C ALA A 265 3.84 -6.78 5.46
N PHE A 266 4.70 -6.03 6.13
CA PHE A 266 4.37 -5.42 7.41
C PHE A 266 3.41 -4.24 7.24
N PRO A 267 2.28 -4.17 7.98
CA PRO A 267 1.44 -3.00 8.02
C PRO A 267 2.24 -1.73 8.35
N PHE A 268 1.97 -0.64 7.64
CA PHE A 268 2.70 0.64 7.69
C PHE A 268 4.20 0.54 7.34
N GLY A 269 4.72 -0.64 7.00
CA GLY A 269 6.14 -0.90 6.79
C GLY A 269 6.96 -1.02 8.08
N PHE A 270 6.32 -0.95 9.26
CA PHE A 270 7.01 -0.99 10.55
C PHE A 270 7.27 -2.43 10.98
N TYR A 271 8.52 -2.73 11.33
CA TYR A 271 8.93 -4.04 11.79
C TYR A 271 10.04 -3.93 12.85
N ASN A 272 10.28 -5.03 13.57
CA ASN A 272 11.47 -5.23 14.38
C ASN A 272 12.08 -6.61 14.09
N GLN A 273 13.27 -6.87 14.61
CA GLN A 273 14.00 -8.10 14.35
C GLN A 273 13.27 -9.33 14.89
N GLU A 274 12.64 -9.22 16.06
CA GLU A 274 11.92 -10.34 16.68
C GLU A 274 10.74 -10.78 15.81
N LEU A 275 9.93 -9.84 15.33
CA LEU A 275 8.80 -10.14 14.44
C LEU A 275 9.26 -10.70 13.09
N ALA A 276 10.36 -10.17 12.54
CA ALA A 276 10.92 -10.67 11.30
C ALA A 276 11.46 -12.11 11.44
N TYR A 277 12.08 -12.45 12.56
CA TYR A 277 12.48 -13.83 12.87
C TYR A 277 11.27 -14.74 13.09
N TYR A 278 10.25 -14.28 13.81
CA TYR A 278 9.02 -15.05 13.99
C TYR A 278 8.33 -15.34 12.65
N CYS A 279 8.25 -14.38 11.73
CA CYS A 279 7.75 -14.64 10.38
C CYS A 279 8.48 -15.81 9.71
N LYS A 280 9.82 -15.86 9.83
CA LYS A 280 10.62 -16.96 9.29
C LYS A 280 10.31 -18.29 9.98
N GLU A 281 10.16 -18.30 11.30
CA GLU A 281 9.86 -19.52 12.09
C GLU A 281 8.54 -20.15 11.65
N ILE A 282 7.51 -19.35 11.37
CA ILE A 282 6.21 -19.86 10.93
C ILE A 282 6.11 -20.09 9.41
N GLY A 283 7.24 -19.96 8.68
CA GLY A 283 7.34 -20.35 7.29
C GLY A 283 7.11 -19.25 6.26
N PHE A 284 7.19 -17.96 6.63
CA PHE A 284 7.35 -16.92 5.63
C PHE A 284 8.81 -16.89 5.13
N GLU A 285 8.97 -16.93 3.82
CA GLU A 285 10.28 -16.94 3.17
C GLU A 285 10.74 -15.54 2.76
N GLN A 286 9.80 -14.63 2.52
CA GLN A 286 10.06 -13.31 1.94
C GLN A 286 9.30 -12.24 2.72
N LEU A 287 10.03 -11.18 3.11
CA LEU A 287 9.48 -10.05 3.85
C LEU A 287 9.58 -8.76 3.03
N LEU A 288 8.46 -8.05 2.91
CA LEU A 288 8.39 -6.78 2.22
C LEU A 288 8.24 -5.63 3.21
N LEU A 289 9.11 -4.68 3.03
CA LEU A 289 9.28 -3.50 3.87
C LEU A 289 8.97 -2.23 3.05
N VAL A 290 8.93 -1.07 3.70
CA VAL A 290 8.96 0.23 3.02
C VAL A 290 10.38 0.78 3.09
N ASP A 291 10.97 0.81 4.29
CA ASP A 291 12.34 1.24 4.52
C ASP A 291 13.08 0.23 5.42
N TYR A 292 14.39 0.13 5.26
CA TYR A 292 15.22 -0.66 6.17
C TYR A 292 15.50 0.12 7.46
N ASN A 293 15.33 -0.52 8.62
CA ASN A 293 15.67 0.08 9.91
C ASN A 293 17.19 0.21 10.10
N THR A 294 17.95 -0.74 9.53
CA THR A 294 19.42 -0.76 9.64
C THR A 294 20.06 -1.09 8.29
N LYS A 295 21.35 -0.76 8.14
CA LYS A 295 22.13 -1.13 6.95
C LYS A 295 22.28 -2.66 6.80
N ASN A 296 22.25 -3.40 7.91
CA ASN A 296 22.36 -4.86 7.88
C ASN A 296 21.09 -5.50 7.30
N ASP A 297 19.93 -4.90 7.48
CA ASP A 297 18.67 -5.42 6.92
C ASP A 297 18.73 -5.47 5.39
N ALA A 298 19.39 -4.48 4.77
CA ALA A 298 19.60 -4.43 3.33
C ALA A 298 20.49 -5.55 2.77
N GLN A 299 21.25 -6.25 3.63
CA GLN A 299 22.08 -7.38 3.24
C GLN A 299 21.31 -8.71 3.23
N ASN A 300 20.11 -8.72 3.81
CA ASN A 300 19.24 -9.90 3.79
C ASN A 300 18.51 -10.02 2.45
N ASP A 301 18.89 -11.01 1.65
CA ASP A 301 18.29 -11.23 0.32
C ASP A 301 16.78 -11.53 0.37
N LYS A 302 16.26 -11.93 1.52
CA LYS A 302 14.83 -12.23 1.74
C LYS A 302 14.01 -11.01 2.20
N TRP A 303 14.65 -9.90 2.52
CA TRP A 303 14.02 -8.66 2.94
C TRP A 303 14.18 -7.62 1.85
N LYS A 304 13.08 -7.03 1.39
CA LYS A 304 13.11 -6.07 0.29
C LYS A 304 12.29 -4.83 0.61
N ASN A 305 12.92 -3.68 0.39
CA ASN A 305 12.20 -2.40 0.38
C ASN A 305 11.37 -2.26 -0.88
N ARG A 306 10.32 -1.48 -0.77
CA ARG A 306 9.41 -1.20 -1.87
C ARG A 306 9.37 0.29 -2.18
N PHE A 307 9.16 0.59 -3.44
CA PHE A 307 8.99 1.95 -3.93
C PHE A 307 7.50 2.28 -3.95
N VAL A 308 7.06 3.12 -2.99
CA VAL A 308 5.66 3.53 -2.87
C VAL A 308 5.28 4.44 -4.05
N ILE A 309 4.19 4.14 -4.74
CA ILE A 309 3.70 4.98 -5.84
C ILE A 309 3.03 6.23 -5.27
N ASN A 310 3.34 7.38 -5.87
CA ASN A 310 2.83 8.68 -5.43
C ASN A 310 1.62 9.10 -6.30
N PRO A 311 0.41 9.23 -5.74
CA PRO A 311 -0.79 9.59 -6.48
C PRO A 311 -0.84 11.06 -6.96
N TYR A 312 0.05 11.91 -6.44
CA TYR A 312 0.03 13.37 -6.69
C TYR A 312 0.91 13.81 -7.87
N ILE A 313 1.55 12.86 -8.56
CA ILE A 313 2.45 13.17 -9.69
C ILE A 313 2.01 12.45 -10.95
N SER A 314 2.41 13.00 -12.12
CA SER A 314 2.09 12.36 -13.41
C SER A 314 2.85 11.05 -13.61
N MET A 315 2.39 10.22 -14.57
CA MET A 315 3.05 8.97 -14.94
C MET A 315 4.52 9.21 -15.34
N GLU A 316 4.82 10.23 -16.11
CA GLU A 316 6.19 10.56 -16.55
C GLU A 316 7.09 10.94 -15.36
N GLN A 317 6.52 11.68 -14.39
CA GLN A 317 7.24 12.04 -13.17
C GLN A 317 7.50 10.80 -12.32
N GLN A 318 6.52 9.90 -12.21
CA GLN A 318 6.68 8.63 -11.50
C GLN A 318 7.79 7.78 -12.11
N VAL A 319 7.82 7.63 -13.44
CA VAL A 319 8.89 6.91 -14.16
C VAL A 319 10.25 7.58 -13.94
N ALA A 320 10.31 8.90 -13.97
CA ALA A 320 11.57 9.63 -13.72
C ALA A 320 12.08 9.40 -12.28
N CYS A 321 11.18 9.30 -11.29
CA CYS A 321 11.54 8.98 -9.90
C CYS A 321 12.03 7.53 -9.76
N LEU A 322 11.39 6.58 -10.42
CA LEU A 322 11.84 5.19 -10.47
C LEU A 322 13.27 5.06 -11.03
N LEU A 323 13.55 5.72 -12.14
CA LEU A 323 14.87 5.71 -12.76
C LEU A 323 15.96 6.35 -11.89
N LYS A 324 15.58 7.25 -10.97
CA LYS A 324 16.49 7.80 -9.96
C LYS A 324 16.61 6.95 -8.70
N GLY A 325 15.64 6.05 -8.46
CA GLY A 325 15.48 5.28 -7.24
C GLY A 325 15.05 6.11 -6.03
N SER A 326 14.50 7.33 -6.23
CA SER A 326 14.08 8.18 -5.11
C SER A 326 13.24 9.38 -5.57
N TYR A 327 12.36 9.88 -4.70
CA TYR A 327 11.62 11.13 -4.90
C TYR A 327 12.43 12.39 -4.55
N THR A 328 13.43 12.29 -3.67
CA THR A 328 14.09 13.43 -3.02
C THR A 328 15.50 13.74 -3.48
N LYS A 329 16.19 12.82 -4.16
CA LYS A 329 17.53 13.11 -4.69
C LYS A 329 17.42 14.17 -5.78
N GLY A 330 17.93 15.35 -5.47
CA GLY A 330 17.94 16.52 -6.34
C GLY A 330 18.43 16.24 -7.76
N ILE A 331 18.01 17.12 -8.60
CA ILE A 331 18.41 17.24 -10.01
C ILE A 331 19.84 17.71 -10.05
#